data_ae4bf3382e635a12c463ddbf0ce2c1e1
#
_entry.id   ae4bf3382e635a12c463ddbf0ce2c1e1
#
_cell.length_a   1.000
_cell.length_b   1.000
_cell.length_c   1.000
_cell.angle_alpha   90.00
_cell.angle_beta   90.00
_cell.angle_gamma   90.00
#
_symmetry.space_group_name_H-M   'P 1'
#
loop_
_entity.id
_entity.type
_entity.pdbx_description
1 polymer ?
#
loop_
_entity_poly.entity_id
_entity_poly.type
_entity_poly.pdbx_seq_one_letter_code
_entity_poly.pdbx_strand_id
1 'polypeptide(L)'
;MTLISSLARHAESIPDQLFTRIVKKGVVEKTRTFEESYMWALQWASLFSYWKIRHDSTVLIALPNCDAFAGAYFGALMSGAAPAPIAPIRKLDPNDPYIKTIVERIKFINAKAIVVPSEQSEIVTWDEFKDVVVITEQHAEASYGIGVAHSSLDDLGLIQFTSGTSGKPKAVMLTQRALIAQLEMLKHALQLYDRFKDWGVSWLPLFHDMGLIGFLLTPMYSGGSVTLLPTEEFIFRPSAWLKAITEYKATITGAPPSAYALCAKRIKDAEAAQYDLSSIRVALVGAEAVTRESLDQFGKKFSAAGFRATAFMPTYGLAENCLAVTMPPLDHEPQFDQINFRKMADGIAESSGEGETRFFANVGRPLPNTEVTILDPSGRRLAERRIGEIVIKSPCLMKGYYNDLRNTQYAIRDDSLYTGDLGYLVNDDLHITGRLKEMIIVGGRNYYPDDVEQLVNAVDGVRAERVVAIGVDDVENATEKLIVLAETDKAESSERDALRMAIRQTLIDAGYPVGDVVLLKPKSIRSTLTGKPQRLECKQRYLNGEFGMMNAE
;
A
#
# COMPACT_ATOMS: atom_id res chain seq x y z
N MET A 1 -4.65 -3.23 -26.68
CA MET A 1 -5.07 -4.49 -26.02
C MET A 1 -5.57 -4.10 -24.64
N THR A 2 -6.77 -4.54 -24.22
CA THR A 2 -7.33 -4.28 -22.88
C THR A 2 -6.93 -5.38 -21.89
N LEU A 3 -7.21 -5.22 -20.58
CA LEU A 3 -6.99 -6.28 -19.59
C LEU A 3 -7.73 -7.57 -19.98
N ILE A 4 -8.98 -7.42 -20.42
CA ILE A 4 -9.82 -8.57 -20.81
C ILE A 4 -9.30 -9.25 -22.09
N SER A 5 -8.88 -8.48 -23.09
CA SER A 5 -8.29 -9.08 -24.28
C SER A 5 -6.93 -9.77 -24.01
N SER A 6 -6.21 -9.35 -22.96
CA SER A 6 -5.00 -10.03 -22.49
C SER A 6 -5.34 -11.37 -21.85
N LEU A 7 -6.35 -11.42 -20.97
CA LEU A 7 -6.83 -12.66 -20.35
C LEU A 7 -7.36 -13.64 -21.41
N ALA A 8 -8.21 -13.15 -22.33
CA ALA A 8 -8.75 -13.96 -23.44
C ALA A 8 -7.64 -14.58 -24.30
N ARG A 9 -6.64 -13.79 -24.69
CA ARG A 9 -5.49 -14.26 -25.45
C ARG A 9 -4.74 -15.39 -24.73
N HIS A 10 -4.54 -15.29 -23.42
CA HIS A 10 -3.89 -16.36 -22.66
C HIS A 10 -4.80 -17.58 -22.49
N ALA A 11 -6.09 -17.40 -22.32
CA ALA A 11 -7.05 -18.50 -22.31
C ALA A 11 -7.06 -19.30 -23.63
N GLU A 12 -6.80 -18.64 -24.77
CA GLU A 12 -6.68 -19.27 -26.08
C GLU A 12 -5.30 -19.89 -26.32
N SER A 13 -4.21 -19.18 -25.95
CA SER A 13 -2.84 -19.58 -26.32
C SER A 13 -2.18 -20.52 -25.31
N ILE A 14 -2.62 -20.51 -24.06
CA ILE A 14 -2.07 -21.30 -22.94
C ILE A 14 -3.18 -21.75 -21.97
N PRO A 15 -4.27 -22.40 -22.47
CA PRO A 15 -5.47 -22.70 -21.72
C PRO A 15 -5.19 -23.46 -20.41
N ASP A 16 -4.34 -24.46 -20.47
CA ASP A 16 -4.03 -25.38 -19.36
C ASP A 16 -3.00 -24.83 -18.37
N GLN A 17 -2.38 -23.68 -18.67
CA GLN A 17 -1.41 -23.10 -17.74
C GLN A 17 -2.11 -22.58 -16.50
N LEU A 18 -1.60 -22.98 -15.33
CA LEU A 18 -2.10 -22.46 -14.05
C LEU A 18 -1.89 -20.94 -14.00
N PHE A 19 -2.96 -20.20 -13.67
CA PHE A 19 -2.91 -18.77 -13.44
C PHE A 19 -2.95 -18.46 -11.94
N THR A 20 -4.00 -18.93 -11.23
CA THR A 20 -4.16 -18.66 -9.81
C THR A 20 -4.22 -19.93 -8.97
N ARG A 21 -3.63 -19.87 -7.79
CA ARG A 21 -3.77 -20.84 -6.71
C ARG A 21 -4.12 -20.10 -5.43
N ILE A 22 -5.20 -20.50 -4.78
CA ILE A 22 -5.59 -19.99 -3.46
C ILE A 22 -5.19 -21.03 -2.43
N VAL A 23 -4.40 -20.61 -1.44
CA VAL A 23 -3.93 -21.46 -0.34
C VAL A 23 -4.42 -20.89 0.97
N LYS A 24 -5.13 -21.70 1.76
CA LYS A 24 -5.67 -21.33 3.06
C LYS A 24 -5.30 -22.38 4.10
N LYS A 25 -4.70 -21.95 5.20
CA LYS A 25 -4.19 -22.83 6.27
C LYS A 25 -3.22 -23.91 5.78
N GLY A 26 -2.42 -23.57 4.74
CA GLY A 26 -1.47 -24.50 4.13
C GLY A 26 -2.10 -25.55 3.22
N VAL A 27 -3.37 -25.42 2.86
CA VAL A 27 -4.07 -26.34 1.95
C VAL A 27 -4.49 -25.56 0.69
N VAL A 28 -4.33 -26.16 -0.48
CA VAL A 28 -4.85 -25.60 -1.73
C VAL A 28 -6.39 -25.67 -1.70
N GLU A 29 -7.03 -24.52 -1.62
CA GLU A 29 -8.49 -24.39 -1.62
C GLU A 29 -9.04 -24.41 -3.05
N LYS A 30 -8.36 -23.73 -3.97
CA LYS A 30 -8.75 -23.63 -5.37
C LYS A 30 -7.54 -23.38 -6.27
N THR A 31 -7.61 -23.92 -7.46
CA THR A 31 -6.72 -23.56 -8.58
C THR A 31 -7.56 -23.21 -9.80
N ARG A 32 -7.02 -22.33 -10.64
CA ARG A 32 -7.58 -22.05 -11.97
C ARG A 32 -6.48 -21.89 -13.00
N THR A 33 -6.69 -22.50 -14.15
CA THR A 33 -5.92 -22.22 -15.35
C THR A 33 -6.34 -20.89 -15.98
N PHE A 34 -5.69 -20.46 -17.06
CA PHE A 34 -6.11 -19.27 -17.80
C PHE A 34 -7.49 -19.46 -18.44
N GLU A 35 -7.79 -20.62 -19.02
CA GLU A 35 -9.10 -20.93 -19.58
C GLU A 35 -10.18 -20.91 -18.48
N GLU A 36 -9.95 -21.63 -17.38
CA GLU A 36 -10.90 -21.67 -16.26
C GLU A 36 -11.15 -20.28 -15.65
N SER A 37 -10.11 -19.44 -15.59
CA SER A 37 -10.24 -18.06 -15.09
C SER A 37 -11.03 -17.17 -16.02
N TYR A 38 -10.84 -17.34 -17.34
CA TYR A 38 -11.63 -16.64 -18.34
C TYR A 38 -13.12 -17.04 -18.30
N MET A 39 -13.39 -18.35 -18.20
CA MET A 39 -14.74 -18.89 -18.10
C MET A 39 -15.41 -18.42 -16.79
N TRP A 40 -14.67 -18.38 -15.67
CA TRP A 40 -15.16 -17.86 -14.41
C TRP A 40 -15.52 -16.38 -14.48
N ALA A 41 -14.69 -15.57 -15.14
CA ALA A 41 -14.98 -14.17 -15.40
C ALA A 41 -16.22 -13.98 -16.29
N LEU A 42 -16.44 -14.86 -17.28
CA LEU A 42 -17.66 -14.85 -18.10
C LEU A 42 -18.92 -15.15 -17.30
N GLN A 43 -18.88 -16.07 -16.33
CA GLN A 43 -20.01 -16.34 -15.43
C GLN A 43 -20.37 -15.09 -14.61
N TRP A 44 -19.35 -14.42 -14.05
CA TRP A 44 -19.56 -13.14 -13.34
C TRP A 44 -20.09 -12.03 -14.26
N ALA A 45 -19.59 -11.91 -15.47
CA ALA A 45 -20.06 -10.94 -16.44
C ALA A 45 -21.53 -11.16 -16.80
N SER A 46 -21.93 -12.42 -16.96
CA SER A 46 -23.30 -12.83 -17.18
C SER A 46 -24.22 -12.40 -16.04
N LEU A 47 -23.78 -12.65 -14.81
CA LEU A 47 -24.52 -12.26 -13.59
C LEU A 47 -24.64 -10.73 -13.50
N PHE A 48 -23.57 -9.98 -13.73
CA PHE A 48 -23.62 -8.52 -13.74
C PHE A 48 -24.58 -8.00 -14.82
N SER A 49 -24.56 -8.61 -16.02
CA SER A 49 -25.46 -8.24 -17.11
C SER A 49 -26.93 -8.53 -16.78
N TYR A 50 -27.23 -9.62 -16.08
CA TYR A 50 -28.57 -9.95 -15.58
C TYR A 50 -29.10 -8.84 -14.66
N TRP A 51 -28.26 -8.31 -13.77
CA TRP A 51 -28.58 -7.20 -12.88
C TRP A 51 -28.43 -5.81 -13.57
N LYS A 52 -28.28 -5.77 -14.90
CA LYS A 52 -28.12 -4.53 -15.69
C LYS A 52 -26.90 -3.70 -15.28
N ILE A 53 -25.89 -4.34 -14.72
CA ILE A 53 -24.59 -3.75 -14.41
C ILE A 53 -23.74 -3.83 -15.67
N ARG A 54 -23.48 -2.69 -16.30
CA ARG A 54 -22.82 -2.57 -17.62
C ARG A 54 -21.97 -1.31 -17.66
N HIS A 55 -21.70 -0.84 -18.86
CA HIS A 55 -20.97 0.41 -19.09
C HIS A 55 -21.50 1.53 -18.18
N ASP A 56 -20.58 2.35 -17.64
CA ASP A 56 -20.83 3.42 -16.66
C ASP A 56 -21.34 2.98 -15.27
N SER A 57 -21.41 1.68 -15.02
CA SER A 57 -21.65 1.16 -13.66
C SER A 57 -20.36 1.01 -12.88
N THR A 58 -20.45 1.11 -11.56
CA THR A 58 -19.37 0.76 -10.64
C THR A 58 -19.77 -0.41 -9.75
N VAL A 59 -18.83 -1.31 -9.46
CA VAL A 59 -19.04 -2.51 -8.63
C VAL A 59 -18.07 -2.48 -7.47
N LEU A 60 -18.58 -2.42 -6.25
CA LEU A 60 -17.77 -2.53 -5.04
C LEU A 60 -17.43 -4.01 -4.80
N ILE A 61 -16.16 -4.35 -4.60
CA ILE A 61 -15.72 -5.73 -4.35
C ILE A 61 -15.15 -5.81 -2.93
N ALA A 62 -15.94 -6.36 -1.99
CA ALA A 62 -15.59 -6.50 -0.58
C ALA A 62 -15.21 -7.97 -0.26
N LEU A 63 -14.30 -8.54 -1.05
CA LEU A 63 -13.84 -9.93 -0.93
C LEU A 63 -12.42 -10.01 -0.35
N PRO A 64 -12.10 -11.06 0.43
CA PRO A 64 -10.72 -11.39 0.77
C PRO A 64 -9.95 -11.91 -0.47
N ASN A 65 -8.67 -12.25 -0.27
CA ASN A 65 -7.91 -12.96 -1.30
C ASN A 65 -8.49 -14.38 -1.48
N CYS A 66 -9.40 -14.53 -2.43
CA CYS A 66 -10.10 -15.78 -2.73
C CYS A 66 -10.35 -15.89 -4.25
N ASP A 67 -10.80 -17.05 -4.70
CA ASP A 67 -11.08 -17.33 -6.10
C ASP A 67 -12.15 -16.39 -6.70
N ALA A 68 -13.19 -16.07 -5.93
CA ALA A 68 -14.25 -15.18 -6.35
C ALA A 68 -13.78 -13.76 -6.64
N PHE A 69 -12.68 -13.30 -6.02
CA PHE A 69 -12.16 -11.95 -6.24
C PHE A 69 -11.74 -11.74 -7.71
N ALA A 70 -10.93 -12.65 -8.25
CA ALA A 70 -10.48 -12.57 -9.65
C ALA A 70 -11.68 -12.66 -10.61
N GLY A 71 -12.61 -13.58 -10.35
CA GLY A 71 -13.85 -13.72 -11.15
C GLY A 71 -14.67 -12.43 -11.16
N ALA A 72 -14.94 -11.86 -10.00
CA ALA A 72 -15.72 -10.63 -9.86
C ALA A 72 -15.01 -9.42 -10.51
N TYR A 73 -13.68 -9.30 -10.33
CA TYR A 73 -12.90 -8.21 -10.91
C TYR A 73 -12.92 -8.24 -12.45
N PHE A 74 -12.53 -9.38 -13.04
CA PHE A 74 -12.52 -9.52 -14.50
C PHE A 74 -13.94 -9.56 -15.08
N GLY A 75 -14.90 -10.16 -14.38
CA GLY A 75 -16.30 -10.18 -14.77
C GLY A 75 -16.92 -8.78 -14.82
N ALA A 76 -16.59 -7.90 -13.87
CA ALA A 76 -17.00 -6.51 -13.90
C ALA A 76 -16.46 -5.80 -15.16
N LEU A 77 -15.17 -5.97 -15.47
CA LEU A 77 -14.57 -5.42 -16.69
C LEU A 77 -15.20 -5.99 -17.96
N MET A 78 -15.54 -7.28 -18.01
CA MET A 78 -16.22 -7.92 -19.13
C MET A 78 -17.65 -7.40 -19.33
N SER A 79 -18.34 -7.02 -18.26
CA SER A 79 -19.66 -6.39 -18.33
C SER A 79 -19.59 -4.90 -18.72
N GLY A 80 -18.38 -4.31 -18.77
CA GLY A 80 -18.14 -2.89 -18.99
C GLY A 80 -18.18 -2.04 -17.74
N ALA A 81 -18.36 -2.64 -16.55
CA ALA A 81 -18.39 -1.93 -15.28
C ALA A 81 -16.98 -1.70 -14.71
N ALA A 82 -16.82 -0.64 -13.92
CA ALA A 82 -15.58 -0.34 -13.22
C ALA A 82 -15.53 -1.03 -11.85
N PRO A 83 -14.59 -1.96 -11.61
CA PRO A 83 -14.41 -2.57 -10.30
C PRO A 83 -13.78 -1.59 -9.31
N ALA A 84 -14.26 -1.62 -8.06
CA ALA A 84 -13.78 -0.82 -6.94
C ALA A 84 -13.55 -1.72 -5.71
N PRO A 85 -12.37 -2.36 -5.60
CA PRO A 85 -12.06 -3.22 -4.47
C PRO A 85 -11.93 -2.45 -3.15
N ILE A 86 -12.46 -3.07 -2.08
CA ILE A 86 -12.35 -2.57 -0.70
C ILE A 86 -12.02 -3.72 0.25
N ALA A 87 -11.58 -3.39 1.47
CA ALA A 87 -11.39 -4.40 2.49
C ALA A 87 -12.70 -5.15 2.77
N PRO A 88 -12.64 -6.47 2.99
CA PRO A 88 -13.82 -7.27 3.28
C PRO A 88 -14.47 -6.88 4.61
N ILE A 89 -15.77 -7.14 4.75
CA ILE A 89 -16.50 -6.97 5.99
C ILE A 89 -15.95 -7.99 7.01
N ARG A 90 -15.52 -7.50 8.17
CA ARG A 90 -14.95 -8.37 9.22
C ARG A 90 -15.97 -8.76 10.28
N LYS A 91 -16.92 -7.88 10.55
CA LYS A 91 -17.98 -8.08 11.54
C LYS A 91 -19.33 -7.79 10.92
N LEU A 92 -20.20 -8.78 10.98
CA LEU A 92 -21.59 -8.64 10.53
C LEU A 92 -22.42 -7.98 11.65
N ASP A 93 -22.36 -6.65 11.68
CA ASP A 93 -23.08 -5.80 12.63
C ASP A 93 -23.43 -4.48 11.94
N PRO A 94 -24.72 -4.16 11.71
CA PRO A 94 -25.11 -2.93 11.03
C PRO A 94 -24.57 -1.65 11.70
N ASN A 95 -24.29 -1.72 13.00
CA ASN A 95 -23.75 -0.59 13.77
C ASN A 95 -22.21 -0.48 13.69
N ASP A 96 -21.53 -1.43 13.05
CA ASP A 96 -20.07 -1.38 12.90
C ASP A 96 -19.69 -0.12 12.10
N PRO A 97 -18.74 0.70 12.58
CA PRO A 97 -18.29 1.91 11.87
C PRO A 97 -17.80 1.63 10.45
N TYR A 98 -17.27 0.43 10.20
CA TYR A 98 -16.83 0.05 8.86
C TYR A 98 -18.00 -0.16 7.89
N ILE A 99 -19.14 -0.67 8.34
CA ILE A 99 -20.37 -0.76 7.52
C ILE A 99 -20.80 0.64 7.07
N LYS A 100 -20.79 1.63 7.96
CA LYS A 100 -21.08 3.04 7.59
C LYS A 100 -20.11 3.55 6.52
N THR A 101 -18.82 3.24 6.66
CA THR A 101 -17.81 3.58 5.64
C THR A 101 -18.08 2.92 4.29
N ILE A 102 -18.52 1.66 4.27
CA ILE A 102 -18.92 0.96 3.03
C ILE A 102 -20.11 1.66 2.37
N VAL A 103 -21.14 1.97 3.14
CA VAL A 103 -22.34 2.67 2.65
C VAL A 103 -21.98 4.06 2.08
N GLU A 104 -21.10 4.79 2.76
CA GLU A 104 -20.57 6.07 2.24
C GLU A 104 -19.83 5.88 0.91
N ARG A 105 -19.02 4.85 0.78
CA ARG A 105 -18.31 4.52 -0.48
C ARG A 105 -19.28 4.14 -1.60
N ILE A 106 -20.31 3.32 -1.31
CA ILE A 106 -21.36 2.97 -2.27
C ILE A 106 -22.00 4.25 -2.82
N LYS A 107 -22.42 5.16 -1.94
CA LYS A 107 -23.02 6.44 -2.32
C LYS A 107 -22.06 7.32 -3.09
N PHE A 108 -20.80 7.41 -2.65
CA PHE A 108 -19.79 8.28 -3.22
C PHE A 108 -19.47 7.95 -4.68
N ILE A 109 -19.30 6.64 -5.00
CA ILE A 109 -19.04 6.20 -6.37
C ILE A 109 -20.31 5.78 -7.12
N ASN A 110 -21.50 5.94 -6.53
CA ASN A 110 -22.78 5.48 -7.07
C ASN A 110 -22.74 4.00 -7.48
N ALA A 111 -22.20 3.14 -6.59
CA ALA A 111 -22.06 1.72 -6.89
C ALA A 111 -23.41 1.05 -7.11
N LYS A 112 -23.51 0.27 -8.20
CA LYS A 112 -24.74 -0.49 -8.55
C LYS A 112 -24.80 -1.84 -7.84
N ALA A 113 -23.63 -2.38 -7.49
CA ALA A 113 -23.54 -3.64 -6.75
C ALA A 113 -22.41 -3.60 -5.73
N ILE A 114 -22.57 -4.44 -4.71
CA ILE A 114 -21.51 -4.85 -3.81
C ILE A 114 -21.36 -6.38 -3.88
N VAL A 115 -20.13 -6.84 -4.05
CA VAL A 115 -19.79 -8.28 -4.02
C VAL A 115 -19.22 -8.61 -2.64
N VAL A 116 -19.80 -9.62 -1.99
CA VAL A 116 -19.40 -10.09 -0.65
C VAL A 116 -19.27 -11.61 -0.64
N PRO A 117 -18.55 -12.22 0.34
CA PRO A 117 -18.54 -13.66 0.53
C PRO A 117 -19.95 -14.21 0.77
N SER A 118 -20.23 -15.45 0.36
CA SER A 118 -21.56 -16.07 0.49
C SER A 118 -22.05 -16.15 1.93
N GLU A 119 -21.15 -16.34 2.89
CA GLU A 119 -21.47 -16.33 4.33
C GLU A 119 -21.92 -14.95 4.85
N GLN A 120 -21.76 -13.90 4.05
CA GLN A 120 -22.18 -12.53 4.38
C GLN A 120 -23.41 -12.08 3.59
N SER A 121 -24.10 -13.00 2.90
CA SER A 121 -25.26 -12.68 2.05
C SER A 121 -26.42 -12.04 2.82
N GLU A 122 -26.51 -12.25 4.14
CA GLU A 122 -27.57 -11.67 4.98
C GLU A 122 -27.63 -10.14 4.97
N ILE A 123 -26.54 -9.44 4.60
CA ILE A 123 -26.53 -7.98 4.49
C ILE A 123 -27.55 -7.45 3.48
N VAL A 124 -28.07 -8.30 2.55
CA VAL A 124 -29.13 -7.92 1.61
C VAL A 124 -30.41 -7.49 2.33
N THR A 125 -30.62 -7.97 3.55
CA THR A 125 -31.80 -7.64 4.37
C THR A 125 -31.63 -6.35 5.17
N TRP A 126 -30.46 -5.74 5.17
CA TRP A 126 -30.18 -4.53 5.93
C TRP A 126 -30.59 -3.28 5.17
N ASP A 127 -31.23 -2.34 5.83
CA ASP A 127 -31.70 -1.08 5.24
C ASP A 127 -30.58 -0.28 4.59
N GLU A 128 -29.35 -0.41 5.09
CA GLU A 128 -28.16 0.25 4.60
C GLU A 128 -27.81 -0.16 3.16
N PHE A 129 -28.22 -1.35 2.72
CA PHE A 129 -27.89 -1.94 1.41
C PHE A 129 -29.11 -2.05 0.46
N LYS A 130 -30.28 -1.54 0.83
CA LYS A 130 -31.53 -1.67 0.05
C LYS A 130 -31.45 -1.08 -1.38
N ASP A 131 -30.59 -0.08 -1.60
CA ASP A 131 -30.45 0.62 -2.88
C ASP A 131 -29.29 0.08 -3.75
N VAL A 132 -28.65 -1.03 -3.33
CA VAL A 132 -27.53 -1.66 -4.04
C VAL A 132 -27.76 -3.16 -4.18
N VAL A 133 -27.35 -3.74 -5.31
CA VAL A 133 -27.44 -5.18 -5.52
C VAL A 133 -26.36 -5.90 -4.74
N VAL A 134 -26.72 -6.78 -3.81
CA VAL A 134 -25.76 -7.64 -3.08
C VAL A 134 -25.55 -8.93 -3.86
N ILE A 135 -24.30 -9.21 -4.20
CA ILE A 135 -23.91 -10.35 -5.04
C ILE A 135 -22.89 -11.21 -4.30
N THR A 136 -22.99 -12.54 -4.46
CA THR A 136 -22.04 -13.53 -3.91
C THR A 136 -21.55 -14.48 -5.00
N GLU A 137 -20.52 -15.26 -4.70
CA GLU A 137 -19.99 -16.28 -5.62
C GLU A 137 -21.03 -17.34 -5.99
N GLN A 138 -21.93 -17.71 -5.09
CA GLN A 138 -22.99 -18.70 -5.38
C GLN A 138 -23.94 -18.23 -6.49
N HIS A 139 -24.20 -16.92 -6.57
CA HIS A 139 -24.99 -16.36 -7.66
C HIS A 139 -24.25 -16.48 -9.00
N ALA A 140 -22.91 -16.35 -9.02
CA ALA A 140 -22.12 -16.46 -10.24
C ALA A 140 -22.01 -17.91 -10.71
N GLU A 141 -21.87 -18.89 -9.80
CA GLU A 141 -21.85 -20.31 -10.10
C GLU A 141 -23.14 -20.78 -10.77
N ALA A 142 -24.28 -20.19 -10.43
CA ALA A 142 -25.58 -20.49 -11.02
C ALA A 142 -25.86 -19.76 -12.33
N SER A 143 -24.92 -18.93 -12.82
CA SER A 143 -25.13 -18.09 -14.00
C SER A 143 -24.61 -18.75 -15.27
N TYR A 144 -25.45 -18.76 -16.30
CA TYR A 144 -25.09 -19.23 -17.66
C TYR A 144 -25.47 -18.15 -18.67
N GLY A 145 -24.51 -17.68 -19.46
CA GLY A 145 -24.82 -16.73 -20.51
C GLY A 145 -23.57 -16.11 -21.13
N ILE A 146 -23.74 -15.50 -22.27
CA ILE A 146 -22.67 -14.85 -23.05
C ILE A 146 -22.98 -13.37 -23.09
N GLY A 147 -22.15 -12.57 -22.48
CA GLY A 147 -22.28 -11.12 -22.52
C GLY A 147 -20.95 -10.45 -22.22
N VAL A 148 -20.08 -10.35 -23.23
CA VAL A 148 -18.87 -9.51 -23.13
C VAL A 148 -19.19 -8.16 -23.76
N ALA A 149 -19.17 -7.12 -22.97
CA ALA A 149 -19.30 -5.76 -23.48
C ALA A 149 -18.02 -5.35 -24.23
N HIS A 150 -18.19 -4.44 -25.19
CA HIS A 150 -17.02 -3.82 -25.82
C HIS A 150 -16.26 -3.02 -24.76
N SER A 151 -14.96 -3.27 -24.63
CA SER A 151 -14.07 -2.61 -23.66
C SER A 151 -13.04 -1.75 -24.40
N SER A 152 -12.92 -0.49 -24.00
CA SER A 152 -11.95 0.48 -24.53
C SER A 152 -10.77 0.67 -23.58
N LEU A 153 -9.64 1.11 -24.11
CA LEU A 153 -8.48 1.52 -23.28
C LEU A 153 -8.79 2.73 -22.39
N ASP A 154 -9.75 3.56 -22.76
CA ASP A 154 -10.13 4.75 -22.01
C ASP A 154 -11.20 4.50 -20.94
N ASP A 155 -11.76 3.29 -20.91
CA ASP A 155 -12.65 2.84 -19.84
C ASP A 155 -11.88 2.68 -18.52
N LEU A 156 -12.59 2.87 -17.41
CA LEU A 156 -12.01 2.63 -16.10
C LEU A 156 -11.73 1.13 -15.92
N GLY A 157 -10.48 0.82 -15.63
CA GLY A 157 -10.04 -0.53 -15.27
C GLY A 157 -10.05 -0.77 -13.76
N LEU A 158 -10.01 0.31 -12.96
CA LEU A 158 -9.97 0.23 -11.50
C LEU A 158 -10.38 1.57 -10.88
N ILE A 159 -11.15 1.51 -9.80
CA ILE A 159 -11.32 2.61 -8.85
C ILE A 159 -10.64 2.19 -7.54
N GLN A 160 -9.49 2.78 -7.24
CA GLN A 160 -8.69 2.45 -6.06
C GLN A 160 -8.96 3.43 -4.94
N PHE A 161 -9.55 2.94 -3.82
CA PHE A 161 -9.68 3.75 -2.62
C PHE A 161 -8.33 3.86 -1.90
N THR A 162 -7.94 5.08 -1.59
CA THR A 162 -6.76 5.36 -0.76
C THR A 162 -7.18 6.00 0.56
N SER A 163 -6.39 5.79 1.62
CA SER A 163 -6.57 6.49 2.89
C SER A 163 -6.12 7.93 2.70
N GLY A 164 -7.03 8.79 2.25
CA GLY A 164 -6.74 10.22 2.06
C GLY A 164 -6.22 10.87 3.34
N THR A 165 -5.19 11.70 3.22
CA THR A 165 -4.63 12.50 4.33
C THR A 165 -5.63 13.48 4.96
N SER A 166 -6.79 13.70 4.34
CA SER A 166 -7.85 14.62 4.80
C SER A 166 -8.98 13.94 5.60
N GLY A 167 -8.83 12.66 5.98
CA GLY A 167 -9.86 11.90 6.70
C GLY A 167 -11.03 11.43 5.81
N LYS A 168 -11.17 11.94 4.58
CA LYS A 168 -12.12 11.45 3.59
C LYS A 168 -11.40 10.52 2.59
N PRO A 169 -11.93 9.33 2.30
CA PRO A 169 -11.32 8.44 1.33
C PRO A 169 -11.31 9.09 -0.05
N LYS A 170 -10.17 9.03 -0.74
CA LYS A 170 -10.07 9.40 -2.14
C LYS A 170 -10.26 8.14 -2.99
N ALA A 171 -10.99 8.27 -4.09
CA ALA A 171 -11.16 7.19 -5.07
C ALA A 171 -10.39 7.55 -6.35
N VAL A 172 -9.24 6.93 -6.53
CA VAL A 172 -8.35 7.13 -7.68
C VAL A 172 -8.92 6.38 -8.88
N MET A 173 -9.17 7.06 -9.99
CA MET A 173 -9.68 6.49 -11.24
C MET A 173 -8.52 6.09 -12.16
N LEU A 174 -8.38 4.80 -12.43
CA LEU A 174 -7.35 4.26 -13.33
C LEU A 174 -8.00 3.71 -14.59
N THR A 175 -7.57 4.21 -15.75
CA THR A 175 -8.03 3.70 -17.05
C THR A 175 -7.32 2.38 -17.37
N GLN A 176 -7.91 1.57 -18.25
CA GLN A 176 -7.24 0.37 -18.74
C GLN A 176 -5.94 0.71 -19.46
N ARG A 177 -5.88 1.87 -20.15
CA ARG A 177 -4.65 2.37 -20.78
C ARG A 177 -3.51 2.56 -19.77
N ALA A 178 -3.78 3.22 -18.65
CA ALA A 178 -2.80 3.46 -17.60
C ALA A 178 -2.34 2.14 -16.94
N LEU A 179 -3.28 1.25 -16.65
CA LEU A 179 -2.98 -0.07 -16.09
C LEU A 179 -2.13 -0.91 -17.05
N ILE A 180 -2.47 -0.99 -18.33
CA ILE A 180 -1.67 -1.73 -19.32
C ILE A 180 -0.26 -1.14 -19.45
N ALA A 181 -0.12 0.18 -19.47
CA ALA A 181 1.19 0.82 -19.49
C ALA A 181 2.03 0.41 -18.27
N GLN A 182 1.43 0.41 -17.08
CA GLN A 182 2.11 -0.03 -15.85
C GLN A 182 2.52 -1.51 -15.93
N LEU A 183 1.62 -2.38 -16.40
CA LEU A 183 1.90 -3.82 -16.51
C LEU A 183 3.04 -4.11 -17.51
N GLU A 184 3.10 -3.39 -18.61
CA GLU A 184 4.21 -3.49 -19.56
C GLU A 184 5.54 -3.05 -18.95
N MET A 185 5.55 -1.95 -18.19
CA MET A 185 6.73 -1.47 -17.48
C MET A 185 7.19 -2.48 -16.41
N LEU A 186 6.27 -3.04 -15.63
CA LEU A 186 6.59 -4.07 -14.63
C LEU A 186 7.13 -5.34 -15.28
N LYS A 187 6.51 -5.79 -16.38
CA LYS A 187 6.99 -6.93 -17.14
C LYS A 187 8.43 -6.73 -17.61
N HIS A 188 8.75 -5.53 -18.08
CA HIS A 188 10.12 -5.19 -18.51
C HIS A 188 11.08 -5.10 -17.32
N ALA A 189 10.76 -4.35 -16.28
CA ALA A 189 11.61 -4.14 -15.12
C ALA A 189 11.90 -5.44 -14.34
N LEU A 190 10.90 -6.32 -14.24
CA LEU A 190 11.02 -7.62 -13.58
C LEU A 190 11.47 -8.74 -14.53
N GLN A 191 11.70 -8.44 -15.81
CA GLN A 191 12.10 -9.41 -16.86
C GLN A 191 11.18 -10.65 -16.92
N LEU A 192 9.86 -10.43 -16.95
CA LEU A 192 8.85 -11.48 -16.99
C LEU A 192 8.62 -11.98 -18.42
N TYR A 193 9.68 -12.51 -19.05
CA TYR A 193 9.62 -12.99 -20.44
C TYR A 193 9.47 -14.51 -20.54
N ASP A 194 9.86 -15.24 -19.48
CA ASP A 194 9.71 -16.69 -19.41
C ASP A 194 8.64 -17.06 -18.39
N ARG A 195 7.40 -17.20 -18.87
CA ARG A 195 6.21 -17.51 -18.06
C ARG A 195 6.31 -18.80 -17.23
N PHE A 196 7.19 -19.72 -17.62
CA PHE A 196 7.37 -20.98 -16.91
C PHE A 196 8.35 -20.88 -15.74
N LYS A 197 9.15 -19.82 -15.70
CA LYS A 197 10.14 -19.60 -14.64
C LYS A 197 9.62 -18.77 -13.50
N ASP A 198 8.65 -17.88 -13.74
CA ASP A 198 8.21 -16.91 -12.76
C ASP A 198 6.90 -17.30 -12.10
N TRP A 199 6.98 -17.51 -10.79
CA TRP A 199 5.86 -17.82 -9.94
C TRP A 199 5.77 -16.84 -8.78
N GLY A 200 4.63 -16.14 -8.69
CA GLY A 200 4.35 -15.22 -7.59
C GLY A 200 3.80 -15.94 -6.36
N VAL A 201 4.20 -15.52 -5.16
CA VAL A 201 3.50 -15.84 -3.91
C VAL A 201 3.21 -14.53 -3.17
N SER A 202 1.95 -14.29 -2.82
CA SER A 202 1.53 -13.06 -2.14
C SER A 202 0.40 -13.30 -1.15
N TRP A 203 0.48 -12.61 -0.02
CA TRP A 203 -0.58 -12.44 0.97
C TRP A 203 -1.15 -11.01 0.96
N LEU A 204 -0.55 -10.13 0.13
CA LEU A 204 -0.98 -8.74 0.05
C LEU A 204 -2.46 -8.65 -0.34
N PRO A 205 -3.23 -7.76 0.32
CA PRO A 205 -4.66 -7.67 0.03
C PRO A 205 -4.91 -7.19 -1.39
N LEU A 206 -5.82 -7.87 -2.10
CA LEU A 206 -6.18 -7.53 -3.48
C LEU A 206 -7.01 -6.23 -3.59
N PHE A 207 -7.44 -5.65 -2.48
CA PHE A 207 -8.03 -4.31 -2.46
C PHE A 207 -6.98 -3.19 -2.35
N HIS A 208 -5.70 -3.53 -2.35
CA HIS A 208 -4.57 -2.60 -2.38
C HIS A 208 -3.83 -2.72 -3.71
N ASP A 209 -3.31 -1.60 -4.24
CA ASP A 209 -2.62 -1.53 -5.53
C ASP A 209 -1.47 -2.55 -5.67
N MET A 210 -0.60 -2.68 -4.65
CA MET A 210 0.51 -3.62 -4.67
C MET A 210 0.04 -5.08 -4.77
N GLY A 211 -1.03 -5.45 -4.07
CA GLY A 211 -1.62 -6.79 -4.16
C GLY A 211 -2.31 -7.04 -5.50
N LEU A 212 -3.17 -6.11 -5.90
CA LEU A 212 -3.97 -6.26 -7.12
C LEU A 212 -3.12 -6.14 -8.38
N ILE A 213 -2.42 -5.01 -8.56
CA ILE A 213 -1.67 -4.74 -9.79
C ILE A 213 -0.39 -5.58 -9.82
N GLY A 214 0.34 -5.65 -8.69
CA GLY A 214 1.59 -6.38 -8.61
C GLY A 214 1.42 -7.91 -8.68
N PHE A 215 0.41 -8.47 -7.99
CA PHE A 215 0.31 -9.92 -7.79
C PHE A 215 -0.95 -10.59 -8.37
N LEU A 216 -1.87 -9.85 -8.98
CA LEU A 216 -2.94 -10.45 -9.78
C LEU A 216 -2.86 -10.03 -11.25
N LEU A 217 -2.78 -8.72 -11.52
CA LEU A 217 -2.80 -8.21 -12.90
C LEU A 217 -1.47 -8.43 -13.62
N THR A 218 -0.32 -8.29 -12.94
CA THR A 218 1.00 -8.52 -13.55
C THR A 218 1.19 -9.95 -14.03
N PRO A 219 0.98 -11.02 -13.23
CA PRO A 219 1.02 -12.38 -13.73
C PRO A 219 -0.05 -12.65 -14.79
N MET A 220 -1.27 -12.13 -14.66
CA MET A 220 -2.30 -12.23 -15.70
C MET A 220 -1.79 -11.68 -17.04
N TYR A 221 -1.18 -10.50 -17.03
CA TYR A 221 -0.72 -9.82 -18.24
C TYR A 221 0.50 -10.50 -18.88
N SER A 222 1.43 -10.97 -18.05
CA SER A 222 2.67 -11.63 -18.52
C SER A 222 2.49 -13.13 -18.88
N GLY A 223 1.35 -13.73 -18.57
CA GLY A 223 1.10 -15.17 -18.73
C GLY A 223 1.75 -16.01 -17.64
N GLY A 224 2.05 -15.42 -16.48
CA GLY A 224 2.64 -16.09 -15.31
C GLY A 224 1.59 -16.64 -14.36
N SER A 225 2.07 -17.20 -13.24
CA SER A 225 1.24 -17.83 -12.21
C SER A 225 1.40 -17.13 -10.86
N VAL A 226 0.36 -17.18 -10.03
CA VAL A 226 0.41 -16.64 -8.66
C VAL A 226 -0.29 -17.55 -7.65
N THR A 227 0.34 -17.72 -6.50
CA THR A 227 -0.27 -18.31 -5.31
C THR A 227 -0.64 -17.17 -4.35
N LEU A 228 -1.92 -17.11 -3.98
CA LEU A 228 -2.48 -16.10 -3.09
C LEU A 228 -2.87 -16.73 -1.76
N LEU A 229 -2.48 -16.07 -0.68
CA LEU A 229 -2.88 -16.41 0.69
C LEU A 229 -3.85 -15.34 1.21
N PRO A 230 -4.82 -15.69 2.06
CA PRO A 230 -5.60 -14.71 2.79
C PRO A 230 -4.71 -13.80 3.64
N THR A 231 -4.93 -12.50 3.58
CA THR A 231 -4.13 -11.50 4.32
C THR A 231 -4.12 -11.78 5.82
N GLU A 232 -5.25 -12.19 6.38
CA GLU A 232 -5.41 -12.53 7.80
C GLU A 232 -4.50 -13.70 8.22
N GLU A 233 -4.28 -14.66 7.32
CA GLU A 233 -3.40 -15.80 7.61
C GLU A 233 -1.96 -15.34 7.87
N PHE A 234 -1.44 -14.41 7.08
CA PHE A 234 -0.14 -13.81 7.31
C PHE A 234 -0.11 -13.03 8.64
N ILE A 235 -1.12 -12.22 8.93
CA ILE A 235 -1.17 -11.39 10.15
C ILE A 235 -1.09 -12.28 11.41
N PHE A 236 -1.83 -13.38 11.44
CA PHE A 236 -1.84 -14.31 12.57
C PHE A 236 -0.59 -15.20 12.59
N ARG A 237 -0.11 -15.63 11.44
CA ARG A 237 0.98 -16.60 11.29
C ARG A 237 1.88 -16.22 10.10
N PRO A 238 2.86 -15.32 10.29
CA PRO A 238 3.76 -14.88 9.22
C PRO A 238 4.53 -16.02 8.53
N SER A 239 4.75 -17.12 9.23
CA SER A 239 5.40 -18.31 8.67
C SER A 239 4.63 -18.97 7.52
N ALA A 240 3.32 -18.76 7.40
CA ALA A 240 2.52 -19.28 6.29
C ALA A 240 3.02 -18.76 4.94
N TRP A 241 3.47 -17.50 4.88
CA TRP A 241 4.06 -16.91 3.69
C TRP A 241 5.33 -17.63 3.24
N LEU A 242 6.30 -17.83 4.17
CA LEU A 242 7.57 -18.48 3.85
C LEU A 242 7.40 -19.98 3.53
N LYS A 243 6.42 -20.64 4.16
CA LYS A 243 6.02 -22.00 3.79
C LYS A 243 5.51 -22.08 2.36
N ALA A 244 4.63 -21.18 1.96
CA ALA A 244 4.12 -21.14 0.60
C ALA A 244 5.24 -20.84 -0.43
N ILE A 245 6.17 -19.93 -0.12
CA ILE A 245 7.34 -19.68 -0.96
C ILE A 245 8.17 -20.96 -1.15
N THR A 246 8.46 -21.67 -0.06
CA THR A 246 9.22 -22.92 -0.07
C THR A 246 8.52 -24.01 -0.88
N GLU A 247 7.21 -24.20 -0.62
CA GLU A 247 6.41 -25.27 -1.25
C GLU A 247 6.23 -25.05 -2.76
N TYR A 248 5.92 -23.81 -3.15
CA TYR A 248 5.62 -23.49 -4.55
C TYR A 248 6.80 -22.91 -5.32
N LYS A 249 8.01 -22.88 -4.70
CA LYS A 249 9.25 -22.38 -5.32
C LYS A 249 9.07 -21.01 -5.94
N ALA A 250 8.47 -20.09 -5.17
CA ALA A 250 8.22 -18.74 -5.66
C ALA A 250 9.51 -18.03 -6.05
N THR A 251 9.49 -17.38 -7.21
CA THR A 251 10.60 -16.56 -7.69
C THR A 251 10.39 -15.08 -7.40
N ILE A 252 9.12 -14.66 -7.23
CA ILE A 252 8.72 -13.29 -6.99
C ILE A 252 7.79 -13.24 -5.79
N THR A 253 8.09 -12.33 -4.88
CA THR A 253 7.23 -12.00 -3.74
C THR A 253 7.34 -10.51 -3.43
N GLY A 254 6.54 -10.01 -2.49
CA GLY A 254 6.64 -8.63 -2.05
C GLY A 254 5.85 -8.35 -0.78
N ALA A 255 6.33 -7.39 -0.03
CA ALA A 255 5.71 -6.97 1.22
C ALA A 255 6.20 -5.57 1.65
N PRO A 256 5.53 -4.89 2.57
CA PRO A 256 6.09 -3.74 3.25
C PRO A 256 7.27 -4.14 4.15
N PRO A 257 8.22 -3.22 4.44
CA PRO A 257 9.36 -3.47 5.31
C PRO A 257 8.96 -4.05 6.68
N SER A 258 7.86 -3.57 7.24
CA SER A 258 7.31 -4.05 8.52
C SER A 258 6.96 -5.54 8.51
N ALA A 259 6.53 -6.10 7.37
CA ALA A 259 6.23 -7.52 7.25
C ALA A 259 7.49 -8.39 7.23
N TYR A 260 8.57 -7.95 6.58
CA TYR A 260 9.87 -8.61 6.63
C TYR A 260 10.43 -8.61 8.06
N ALA A 261 10.39 -7.47 8.74
CA ALA A 261 10.79 -7.35 10.15
C ALA A 261 9.94 -8.25 11.06
N LEU A 262 8.63 -8.33 10.82
CA LEU A 262 7.73 -9.21 11.58
C LEU A 262 8.11 -10.70 11.43
N CYS A 263 8.44 -11.15 10.22
CA CYS A 263 8.93 -12.51 9.99
C CYS A 263 10.25 -12.75 10.73
N ALA A 264 11.20 -11.82 10.65
CA ALA A 264 12.47 -11.93 11.35
C ALA A 264 12.30 -12.04 12.87
N LYS A 265 11.34 -11.28 13.43
CA LYS A 265 11.06 -11.26 14.88
C LYS A 265 10.28 -12.47 15.37
N ARG A 266 9.24 -12.91 14.65
CA ARG A 266 8.29 -13.94 15.14
C ARG A 266 8.69 -15.37 14.83
N ILE A 267 9.39 -15.60 13.71
CA ILE A 267 9.79 -16.96 13.31
C ILE A 267 11.04 -17.36 14.09
N LYS A 268 11.01 -18.52 14.74
CA LYS A 268 12.17 -19.04 15.50
C LYS A 268 13.25 -19.57 14.55
N ASP A 269 14.52 -19.56 14.97
CA ASP A 269 15.65 -19.99 14.12
C ASP A 269 15.53 -21.45 13.69
N ALA A 270 15.07 -22.33 14.58
CA ALA A 270 14.82 -23.74 14.26
C ALA A 270 13.71 -23.93 13.20
N GLU A 271 12.75 -23.02 13.12
CA GLU A 271 11.73 -23.02 12.07
C GLU A 271 12.27 -22.38 10.78
N ALA A 272 13.05 -21.31 10.90
CA ALA A 272 13.67 -20.63 9.76
C ALA A 272 14.56 -21.58 8.94
N ALA A 273 15.29 -22.48 9.59
CA ALA A 273 16.14 -23.48 8.96
C ALA A 273 15.38 -24.54 8.13
N GLN A 274 14.06 -24.62 8.25
CA GLN A 274 13.23 -25.57 7.50
C GLN A 274 12.76 -25.02 6.14
N TYR A 275 12.93 -23.73 5.90
CA TYR A 275 12.53 -23.11 4.64
C TYR A 275 13.62 -23.21 3.58
N ASP A 276 13.16 -23.19 2.32
CA ASP A 276 14.01 -23.00 1.15
C ASP A 276 13.53 -21.77 0.40
N LEU A 277 14.26 -20.67 0.56
CA LEU A 277 13.98 -19.39 -0.06
C LEU A 277 14.94 -19.09 -1.24
N SER A 278 15.71 -20.08 -1.66
CA SER A 278 16.73 -19.94 -2.71
C SER A 278 16.13 -19.61 -4.08
N SER A 279 14.86 -19.95 -4.29
CA SER A 279 14.14 -19.65 -5.54
C SER A 279 13.81 -18.17 -5.73
N ILE A 280 13.77 -17.38 -4.64
CA ILE A 280 13.40 -15.96 -4.72
C ILE A 280 14.47 -15.17 -5.47
N ARG A 281 14.09 -14.59 -6.62
CA ARG A 281 14.92 -13.63 -7.35
C ARG A 281 14.49 -12.19 -7.16
N VAL A 282 13.21 -11.95 -6.78
CA VAL A 282 12.65 -10.63 -6.50
C VAL A 282 11.80 -10.66 -5.24
N ALA A 283 12.17 -9.85 -4.27
CA ALA A 283 11.43 -9.56 -3.06
C ALA A 283 11.13 -8.04 -3.03
N LEU A 284 9.98 -7.64 -3.59
CA LEU A 284 9.56 -6.24 -3.65
C LEU A 284 9.40 -5.67 -2.23
N VAL A 285 9.92 -4.48 -2.00
CA VAL A 285 9.82 -3.77 -0.72
C VAL A 285 9.27 -2.37 -0.97
N GLY A 286 8.07 -2.07 -0.47
CA GLY A 286 7.45 -0.77 -0.72
C GLY A 286 6.25 -0.48 0.17
N ALA A 287 5.46 0.52 -0.19
CA ALA A 287 4.31 1.02 0.56
C ALA A 287 4.61 1.67 1.92
N GLU A 288 5.82 1.55 2.43
CA GLU A 288 6.32 2.17 3.67
C GLU A 288 7.75 2.65 3.48
N ALA A 289 8.26 3.48 4.40
CA ALA A 289 9.66 3.88 4.41
C ALA A 289 10.56 2.65 4.60
N VAL A 290 11.48 2.43 3.66
CA VAL A 290 12.38 1.27 3.69
C VAL A 290 13.55 1.57 4.61
N THR A 291 13.65 0.83 5.71
CA THR A 291 14.77 0.95 6.66
C THR A 291 15.80 -0.13 6.41
N ARG A 292 17.08 0.21 6.60
CA ARG A 292 18.18 -0.74 6.48
C ARG A 292 18.05 -1.90 7.45
N GLU A 293 17.66 -1.58 8.70
CA GLU A 293 17.53 -2.54 9.78
C GLU A 293 16.51 -3.64 9.48
N SER A 294 15.36 -3.29 8.88
CA SER A 294 14.32 -4.26 8.54
C SER A 294 14.78 -5.27 7.50
N LEU A 295 15.56 -4.84 6.50
CA LEU A 295 16.09 -5.71 5.46
C LEU A 295 17.25 -6.56 5.99
N ASP A 296 18.17 -5.97 6.76
CA ASP A 296 19.32 -6.65 7.35
C ASP A 296 18.87 -7.76 8.31
N GLN A 297 17.87 -7.51 9.17
CA GLN A 297 17.33 -8.51 10.09
C GLN A 297 16.76 -9.71 9.35
N PHE A 298 15.96 -9.50 8.32
CA PHE A 298 15.40 -10.58 7.52
C PHE A 298 16.49 -11.30 6.72
N GLY A 299 17.35 -10.55 6.00
CA GLY A 299 18.43 -11.12 5.20
C GLY A 299 19.37 -12.00 6.01
N LYS A 300 19.82 -11.55 7.21
CA LYS A 300 20.65 -12.34 8.11
C LYS A 300 19.95 -13.60 8.57
N LYS A 301 18.69 -13.47 9.03
CA LYS A 301 17.94 -14.60 9.60
C LYS A 301 17.69 -15.71 8.60
N PHE A 302 17.35 -15.36 7.36
CA PHE A 302 16.97 -16.33 6.34
C PHE A 302 18.08 -16.65 5.32
N SER A 303 19.32 -16.19 5.56
CA SER A 303 20.47 -16.52 4.71
C SER A 303 20.74 -18.03 4.66
N ALA A 304 20.65 -18.72 5.80
CA ALA A 304 20.78 -20.18 5.89
C ALA A 304 19.65 -20.93 5.15
N ALA A 305 18.49 -20.30 4.96
CA ALA A 305 17.39 -20.79 4.14
C ALA A 305 17.57 -20.47 2.64
N GLY A 306 18.72 -19.97 2.22
CA GLY A 306 19.04 -19.64 0.83
C GLY A 306 18.55 -18.27 0.36
N PHE A 307 17.98 -17.41 1.23
CA PHE A 307 17.59 -16.07 0.85
C PHE A 307 18.81 -15.20 0.55
N ARG A 308 18.80 -14.54 -0.59
CA ARG A 308 19.87 -13.63 -1.04
C ARG A 308 19.45 -12.18 -0.84
N ALA A 309 20.31 -11.37 -0.22
CA ALA A 309 20.04 -9.94 -0.02
C ALA A 309 19.83 -9.19 -1.36
N THR A 310 20.46 -9.67 -2.44
CA THR A 310 20.27 -9.15 -3.80
C THR A 310 18.86 -9.35 -4.37
N ALA A 311 18.02 -10.17 -3.71
CA ALA A 311 16.63 -10.32 -4.10
C ALA A 311 15.76 -9.14 -3.65
N PHE A 312 16.14 -8.41 -2.62
CA PHE A 312 15.38 -7.23 -2.19
C PHE A 312 15.37 -6.14 -3.25
N MET A 313 14.19 -5.62 -3.51
CA MET A 313 13.96 -4.55 -4.47
C MET A 313 13.14 -3.42 -3.84
N PRO A 314 13.79 -2.45 -3.16
CA PRO A 314 13.14 -1.25 -2.66
C PRO A 314 12.51 -0.47 -3.80
N THR A 315 11.21 -0.20 -3.72
CA THR A 315 10.44 0.36 -4.83
C THR A 315 9.57 1.51 -4.34
N TYR A 316 9.52 2.60 -5.10
CA TYR A 316 8.59 3.69 -4.86
C TYR A 316 7.42 3.65 -5.83
N GLY A 317 6.24 3.92 -5.30
CA GLY A 317 5.03 4.02 -6.07
C GLY A 317 3.82 4.50 -5.27
N LEU A 318 2.74 4.79 -5.98
CA LEU A 318 1.49 5.28 -5.42
C LEU A 318 0.32 4.96 -6.36
N ALA A 319 -0.88 4.86 -5.80
CA ALA A 319 -2.08 4.53 -6.56
C ALA A 319 -2.38 5.53 -7.68
N GLU A 320 -2.05 6.81 -7.49
CA GLU A 320 -2.22 7.88 -8.47
C GLU A 320 -1.35 7.70 -9.74
N ASN A 321 -0.32 6.83 -9.67
CA ASN A 321 0.46 6.35 -10.82
C ASN A 321 0.27 4.83 -11.03
N CYS A 322 -0.92 4.30 -10.85
CA CYS A 322 -1.24 2.88 -10.82
C CYS A 322 -0.53 2.12 -9.69
N LEU A 323 0.80 1.99 -9.74
CA LEU A 323 1.60 1.28 -8.74
C LEU A 323 3.03 1.84 -8.68
N ALA A 324 3.95 1.32 -9.47
CA ALA A 324 5.37 1.63 -9.40
C ALA A 324 5.77 2.84 -10.25
N VAL A 325 6.65 3.66 -9.70
CA VAL A 325 7.27 4.82 -10.35
C VAL A 325 8.74 4.55 -10.64
N THR A 326 9.45 4.06 -9.62
CA THR A 326 10.89 3.75 -9.70
C THR A 326 11.17 2.35 -9.16
N MET A 327 12.17 1.70 -9.73
CA MET A 327 12.69 0.40 -9.29
C MET A 327 14.20 0.34 -9.46
N PRO A 328 14.96 -0.26 -8.54
CA PRO A 328 16.37 -0.56 -8.76
C PRO A 328 16.55 -1.70 -9.78
N PRO A 329 17.74 -1.87 -10.36
CA PRO A 329 18.03 -3.01 -11.21
C PRO A 329 17.97 -4.33 -10.43
N LEU A 330 17.71 -5.43 -11.14
CA LEU A 330 17.70 -6.78 -10.58
C LEU A 330 19.10 -7.21 -10.12
N ASP A 331 19.15 -8.13 -9.17
CA ASP A 331 20.38 -8.78 -8.66
C ASP A 331 21.39 -7.81 -8.03
N HIS A 332 20.93 -6.70 -7.47
CA HIS A 332 21.73 -5.74 -6.72
C HIS A 332 21.31 -5.67 -5.25
N GLU A 333 22.26 -5.61 -4.34
CA GLU A 333 21.92 -5.37 -2.94
C GLU A 333 21.30 -3.97 -2.75
N PRO A 334 20.32 -3.84 -1.84
CA PRO A 334 19.75 -2.54 -1.52
C PRO A 334 20.82 -1.53 -1.11
N GLN A 335 20.81 -0.38 -1.75
CA GLN A 335 21.72 0.71 -1.45
C GLN A 335 21.02 1.74 -0.56
N PHE A 336 21.77 2.33 0.35
CA PHE A 336 21.31 3.38 1.25
C PHE A 336 22.25 4.56 1.20
N ASP A 337 21.73 5.75 0.93
CA ASP A 337 22.50 6.99 1.02
C ASP A 337 22.52 7.48 2.48
N GLN A 338 23.71 7.70 3.01
CA GLN A 338 23.92 8.20 4.37
C GLN A 338 24.12 9.71 4.32
N ILE A 339 23.16 10.47 4.83
CA ILE A 339 23.17 11.94 4.76
C ILE A 339 23.28 12.60 6.13
N ASN A 340 23.83 13.82 6.15
CA ASN A 340 23.92 14.66 7.32
C ASN A 340 22.52 15.14 7.74
N PHE A 341 22.08 14.74 8.93
CA PHE A 341 20.76 15.06 9.44
C PHE A 341 20.51 16.57 9.57
N ARG A 342 21.50 17.36 10.02
CA ARG A 342 21.33 18.82 10.20
C ARG A 342 21.16 19.56 8.88
N LYS A 343 21.84 19.11 7.83
CA LYS A 343 21.71 19.68 6.48
C LYS A 343 20.37 19.34 5.82
N MET A 344 19.79 18.20 6.21
CA MET A 344 18.46 17.80 5.74
C MET A 344 17.37 18.83 6.14
N ALA A 345 17.47 19.42 7.33
CA ALA A 345 16.54 20.48 7.76
C ALA A 345 16.63 21.74 6.86
N ASP A 346 17.78 21.98 6.24
CA ASP A 346 18.00 23.06 5.27
C ASP A 346 17.66 22.65 3.82
N GLY A 347 17.04 21.49 3.61
CA GLY A 347 16.68 20.94 2.30
C GLY A 347 17.87 20.41 1.49
N ILE A 348 18.96 19.99 2.16
CA ILE A 348 20.18 19.50 1.51
C ILE A 348 20.46 18.06 1.94
N ALA A 349 20.52 17.14 0.99
CA ALA A 349 20.94 15.76 1.19
C ALA A 349 22.47 15.61 1.01
N GLU A 350 23.24 16.18 1.94
CA GLU A 350 24.70 16.12 1.92
C GLU A 350 25.17 14.76 2.45
N SER A 351 25.92 14.00 1.66
CA SER A 351 26.52 12.74 2.11
C SER A 351 27.49 12.98 3.26
N SER A 352 27.40 12.19 4.31
CA SER A 352 28.29 12.27 5.46
C SER A 352 28.46 10.89 6.10
N GLY A 353 29.71 10.52 6.39
CA GLY A 353 30.03 9.33 7.19
C GLY A 353 30.22 9.64 8.67
N GLU A 354 30.15 10.92 9.09
CA GLU A 354 30.44 11.38 10.45
C GLU A 354 29.29 12.21 11.02
N GLY A 355 29.15 12.19 12.34
CA GLY A 355 28.15 12.96 13.07
C GLY A 355 26.75 12.30 13.06
N GLU A 356 25.72 13.12 13.26
CA GLU A 356 24.33 12.67 13.20
C GLU A 356 23.93 12.43 11.73
N THR A 357 23.79 11.16 11.36
CA THR A 357 23.49 10.74 10.00
C THR A 357 22.21 9.93 9.93
N ARG A 358 21.57 9.94 8.77
CA ARG A 358 20.39 9.15 8.47
C ARG A 358 20.55 8.41 7.15
N PHE A 359 19.98 7.20 7.08
CA PHE A 359 19.98 6.36 5.89
C PHE A 359 18.67 6.49 5.13
N PHE A 360 18.75 6.73 3.82
CA PHE A 360 17.61 6.69 2.91
C PHE A 360 17.84 5.64 1.84
N ALA A 361 16.84 4.76 1.69
CA ALA A 361 16.91 3.73 0.68
C ALA A 361 16.94 4.34 -0.73
N ASN A 362 17.82 3.81 -1.57
CA ASN A 362 17.74 3.98 -3.00
C ASN A 362 16.56 3.16 -3.52
N VAL A 363 15.52 3.82 -4.00
CA VAL A 363 14.32 3.18 -4.57
C VAL A 363 14.39 3.09 -6.10
N GLY A 364 15.57 3.25 -6.66
CA GLY A 364 15.89 3.04 -8.06
C GLY A 364 15.55 4.21 -8.98
N ARG A 365 15.64 3.93 -10.27
CA ARG A 365 15.41 4.87 -11.36
C ARG A 365 13.95 4.84 -11.83
N PRO A 366 13.50 5.93 -12.48
CA PRO A 366 12.19 5.95 -13.12
C PRO A 366 12.03 4.78 -14.11
N LEU A 367 10.85 4.17 -14.09
CA LEU A 367 10.47 3.15 -15.05
C LEU A 367 10.42 3.73 -16.48
N PRO A 368 10.47 2.90 -17.54
CA PRO A 368 10.43 3.39 -18.92
C PRO A 368 9.28 4.36 -19.16
N ASN A 369 9.52 5.42 -19.94
CA ASN A 369 8.55 6.49 -20.24
C ASN A 369 8.02 7.25 -19.00
N THR A 370 8.70 7.16 -17.87
CA THR A 370 8.41 7.92 -16.65
C THR A 370 9.52 8.93 -16.42
N GLU A 371 9.16 10.17 -16.12
CA GLU A 371 10.07 11.22 -15.69
C GLU A 371 9.78 11.55 -14.21
N VAL A 372 10.83 11.63 -13.40
CA VAL A 372 10.77 12.10 -12.02
C VAL A 372 11.57 13.39 -11.92
N THR A 373 10.93 14.42 -11.40
CA THR A 373 11.55 15.74 -11.18
C THR A 373 11.36 16.15 -9.73
N ILE A 374 12.36 16.76 -9.14
CA ILE A 374 12.28 17.34 -7.80
C ILE A 374 12.07 18.85 -7.95
N LEU A 375 10.99 19.37 -7.37
CA LEU A 375 10.63 20.79 -7.44
C LEU A 375 10.69 21.47 -6.08
N ASP A 376 11.09 22.75 -6.09
CA ASP A 376 10.94 23.63 -4.93
C ASP A 376 9.49 24.14 -4.80
N PRO A 377 9.11 24.81 -3.67
CA PRO A 377 7.76 25.35 -3.49
C PRO A 377 7.34 26.40 -4.54
N SER A 378 8.28 26.97 -5.29
CA SER A 378 8.01 27.90 -6.40
C SER A 378 7.81 27.21 -7.75
N GLY A 379 7.93 25.87 -7.79
CA GLY A 379 7.81 25.05 -9.00
C GLY A 379 9.09 25.00 -9.85
N ARG A 380 10.23 25.43 -9.35
CA ARG A 380 11.52 25.34 -10.06
C ARG A 380 12.17 23.98 -9.82
N ARG A 381 12.75 23.40 -10.87
CA ARG A 381 13.53 22.16 -10.77
C ARG A 381 14.76 22.36 -9.88
N LEU A 382 14.93 21.45 -8.94
CA LEU A 382 16.08 21.39 -8.06
C LEU A 382 17.21 20.55 -8.67
N ALA A 383 18.44 20.89 -8.30
CA ALA A 383 19.62 20.08 -8.62
C ALA A 383 19.65 18.80 -7.76
N GLU A 384 20.53 17.87 -8.13
CA GLU A 384 20.81 16.68 -7.32
C GLU A 384 21.11 17.05 -5.86
N ARG A 385 20.77 16.14 -4.95
CA ARG A 385 20.95 16.30 -3.51
C ARG A 385 20.22 17.50 -2.90
N ARG A 386 19.22 18.03 -3.58
CA ARG A 386 18.28 19.00 -3.04
C ARG A 386 16.94 18.34 -2.80
N ILE A 387 16.42 18.49 -1.58
CA ILE A 387 15.15 17.91 -1.16
C ILE A 387 14.02 18.82 -1.58
N GLY A 388 13.03 18.27 -2.26
CA GLY A 388 11.83 18.97 -2.72
C GLY A 388 10.69 18.01 -3.00
N GLU A 389 9.60 18.53 -3.55
CA GLU A 389 8.44 17.73 -3.93
C GLU A 389 8.77 16.86 -5.16
N ILE A 390 8.42 15.58 -5.06
CA ILE A 390 8.53 14.63 -6.16
C ILE A 390 7.37 14.85 -7.11
N VAL A 391 7.69 15.17 -8.36
CA VAL A 391 6.71 15.36 -9.44
C VAL A 391 6.96 14.33 -10.53
N ILE A 392 5.88 13.69 -11.01
CA ILE A 392 5.94 12.55 -11.92
C ILE A 392 5.20 12.87 -13.21
N LYS A 393 5.85 12.60 -14.35
CA LYS A 393 5.19 12.53 -15.64
C LYS A 393 5.27 11.10 -16.17
N SER A 394 4.11 10.48 -16.47
CA SER A 394 4.06 9.04 -16.75
C SER A 394 2.78 8.72 -17.55
N PRO A 395 2.79 7.70 -18.42
CA PRO A 395 1.57 7.19 -19.06
C PRO A 395 0.68 6.39 -18.09
N CYS A 396 1.13 6.16 -16.85
CA CYS A 396 0.40 5.41 -15.82
C CYS A 396 -0.42 6.32 -14.89
N LEU A 397 -0.46 7.64 -15.14
CA LEU A 397 -1.17 8.58 -14.28
C LEU A 397 -2.68 8.28 -14.23
N MET A 398 -3.26 8.49 -13.07
CA MET A 398 -4.70 8.44 -12.88
C MET A 398 -5.44 9.41 -13.80
N LYS A 399 -6.68 9.09 -14.16
CA LYS A 399 -7.61 10.02 -14.81
C LYS A 399 -8.01 11.18 -13.90
N GLY A 400 -7.92 10.96 -12.58
CA GLY A 400 -8.26 11.90 -11.53
C GLY A 400 -8.91 11.19 -10.34
N TYR A 401 -9.36 11.97 -9.36
CA TYR A 401 -10.15 11.47 -8.25
C TYR A 401 -11.64 11.49 -8.61
N TYR A 402 -12.35 10.41 -8.29
CA TYR A 402 -13.78 10.26 -8.57
C TYR A 402 -14.59 11.36 -7.86
N ASN A 403 -15.42 12.09 -8.61
CA ASN A 403 -16.23 13.22 -8.11
C ASN A 403 -15.46 14.29 -7.32
N ASP A 404 -14.15 14.43 -7.53
CA ASP A 404 -13.32 15.41 -6.83
C ASP A 404 -12.37 16.16 -7.79
N LEU A 405 -12.97 17.02 -8.59
CA LEU A 405 -12.25 17.83 -9.58
C LEU A 405 -11.21 18.76 -8.92
N ARG A 406 -11.53 19.32 -7.76
CA ARG A 406 -10.63 20.24 -7.06
C ARG A 406 -9.32 19.54 -6.64
N ASN A 407 -9.39 18.40 -6.00
CA ASN A 407 -8.19 17.64 -5.63
C ASN A 407 -7.50 17.06 -6.86
N THR A 408 -8.22 16.71 -7.92
CA THR A 408 -7.64 16.30 -9.20
C THR A 408 -6.77 17.41 -9.79
N GLN A 409 -7.29 18.63 -9.92
CA GLN A 409 -6.56 19.78 -10.44
C GLN A 409 -5.40 20.22 -9.53
N TYR A 410 -5.49 19.94 -8.23
CA TYR A 410 -4.39 20.18 -7.31
C TYR A 410 -3.27 19.17 -7.50
N ALA A 411 -3.60 17.89 -7.72
CA ALA A 411 -2.64 16.80 -7.87
C ALA A 411 -2.06 16.71 -9.29
N ILE A 412 -2.85 16.96 -10.32
CA ILE A 412 -2.40 16.89 -11.74
C ILE A 412 -2.37 18.30 -12.33
N ARG A 413 -1.18 18.72 -12.75
CA ARG A 413 -0.92 20.01 -13.39
C ARG A 413 0.03 19.80 -14.57
N ASP A 414 -0.27 20.37 -15.72
CA ASP A 414 0.57 20.28 -16.93
C ASP A 414 1.01 18.83 -17.23
N ASP A 415 0.06 17.89 -17.21
CA ASP A 415 0.26 16.45 -17.41
C ASP A 415 1.24 15.80 -16.43
N SER A 416 1.47 16.40 -15.27
CA SER A 416 2.37 15.92 -14.24
C SER A 416 1.65 15.77 -12.91
N LEU A 417 1.96 14.70 -12.18
CA LEU A 417 1.42 14.41 -10.85
C LEU A 417 2.33 15.02 -9.78
N TYR A 418 1.80 15.92 -9.00
CA TYR A 418 2.39 16.46 -7.77
C TYR A 418 2.03 15.53 -6.64
N THR A 419 3.00 14.72 -6.20
CA THR A 419 2.74 13.58 -5.32
C THR A 419 2.47 13.98 -3.87
N GLY A 420 3.00 15.13 -3.45
CA GLY A 420 3.07 15.52 -2.04
C GLY A 420 4.10 14.71 -1.23
N ASP A 421 4.86 13.81 -1.88
CA ASP A 421 6.01 13.15 -1.27
C ASP A 421 7.27 13.98 -1.50
N LEU A 422 8.20 13.94 -0.55
CA LEU A 422 9.47 14.65 -0.59
C LEU A 422 10.61 13.67 -0.86
N GLY A 423 11.58 14.12 -1.64
CA GLY A 423 12.76 13.32 -1.96
C GLY A 423 13.83 14.11 -2.68
N TYR A 424 14.86 13.41 -3.08
CA TYR A 424 15.98 13.94 -3.85
C TYR A 424 16.52 12.88 -4.82
N LEU A 425 17.27 13.32 -5.82
CA LEU A 425 17.94 12.46 -6.80
C LEU A 425 19.46 12.43 -6.56
N VAL A 426 20.06 11.27 -6.81
CA VAL A 426 21.50 11.07 -6.89
C VAL A 426 21.80 10.16 -8.08
N ASN A 427 22.47 10.65 -9.12
CA ASN A 427 22.74 9.90 -10.36
C ASN A 427 21.46 9.27 -10.98
N ASP A 428 20.36 10.02 -10.99
CA ASP A 428 18.99 9.62 -11.40
C ASP A 428 18.31 8.60 -10.46
N ASP A 429 18.95 8.13 -9.41
CA ASP A 429 18.34 7.27 -8.41
C ASP A 429 17.55 8.10 -7.39
N LEU A 430 16.31 7.69 -7.09
CA LEU A 430 15.41 8.39 -6.19
C LEU A 430 15.58 7.94 -4.74
N HIS A 431 15.54 8.91 -3.83
CA HIS A 431 15.53 8.71 -2.38
C HIS A 431 14.35 9.47 -1.77
N ILE A 432 13.48 8.77 -1.01
CA ILE A 432 12.28 9.36 -0.39
C ILE A 432 12.62 9.81 1.02
N THR A 433 12.28 11.06 1.35
CA THR A 433 12.57 11.61 2.70
C THR A 433 11.35 11.77 3.58
N GLY A 434 10.14 11.86 3.01
CA GLY A 434 8.90 12.00 3.78
C GLY A 434 7.74 12.55 2.95
N ARG A 435 6.77 13.17 3.63
CA ARG A 435 5.59 13.79 3.01
C ARG A 435 5.46 15.27 3.32
N LEU A 436 5.16 16.06 2.31
CA LEU A 436 5.02 17.52 2.42
C LEU A 436 3.97 17.92 3.48
N LYS A 437 2.82 17.26 3.52
CA LYS A 437 1.73 17.54 4.47
C LYS A 437 1.98 17.06 5.90
N GLU A 438 2.95 16.17 6.09
CA GLU A 438 3.31 15.63 7.42
C GLU A 438 4.53 16.33 8.00
N MET A 439 5.27 17.07 7.17
CA MET A 439 6.46 17.81 7.61
C MET A 439 6.09 18.87 8.65
N ILE A 440 6.87 18.94 9.70
CA ILE A 440 6.69 19.88 10.80
C ILE A 440 7.65 21.05 10.60
N ILE A 441 7.16 22.28 10.56
CA ILE A 441 7.98 23.46 10.27
C ILE A 441 8.08 24.34 11.51
N VAL A 442 9.24 24.29 12.18
CA VAL A 442 9.48 25.11 13.39
C VAL A 442 10.61 26.09 13.13
N GLY A 443 10.33 27.38 13.27
CA GLY A 443 11.32 28.45 13.08
C GLY A 443 11.94 28.45 11.67
N GLY A 444 11.18 28.07 10.64
CA GLY A 444 11.62 27.98 9.26
C GLY A 444 12.46 26.75 8.93
N ARG A 445 12.61 25.80 9.84
CA ARG A 445 13.28 24.51 9.64
C ARG A 445 12.31 23.37 9.52
N ASN A 446 12.64 22.40 8.67
CA ASN A 446 11.84 21.21 8.39
C ASN A 446 12.22 20.08 9.34
N TYR A 447 11.22 19.50 10.02
CA TYR A 447 11.39 18.32 10.87
C TYR A 447 10.47 17.23 10.40
N TYR A 448 11.02 16.03 10.25
CA TYR A 448 10.30 14.87 9.72
C TYR A 448 9.70 14.06 10.87
N PRO A 449 8.40 13.80 10.87
CA PRO A 449 7.74 13.03 11.95
C PRO A 449 8.39 11.68 12.21
N ASP A 450 8.76 10.95 11.15
CA ASP A 450 9.36 9.62 11.28
C ASP A 450 10.64 9.62 12.12
N ASP A 451 11.42 10.71 12.07
CA ASP A 451 12.65 10.84 12.84
C ASP A 451 12.38 11.01 14.33
N VAL A 452 11.43 11.89 14.64
CA VAL A 452 10.98 12.13 16.01
C VAL A 452 10.41 10.86 16.60
N GLU A 453 9.54 10.18 15.83
CA GLU A 453 8.90 8.93 16.24
C GLU A 453 9.91 7.81 16.48
N GLN A 454 10.93 7.67 15.65
CA GLN A 454 12.01 6.69 15.83
C GLN A 454 12.78 6.91 17.13
N LEU A 455 13.19 8.16 17.41
CA LEU A 455 13.89 8.51 18.64
C LEU A 455 13.04 8.22 19.88
N VAL A 456 11.77 8.60 19.84
CA VAL A 456 10.86 8.40 20.97
C VAL A 456 10.51 6.92 21.18
N ASN A 457 10.38 6.14 20.11
CA ASN A 457 10.16 4.69 20.20
C ASN A 457 11.31 3.94 20.89
N ALA A 458 12.52 4.51 20.92
CA ALA A 458 13.67 3.93 21.60
C ALA A 458 13.70 4.23 23.11
N VAL A 459 12.84 5.14 23.60
CA VAL A 459 12.79 5.50 25.02
C VAL A 459 12.08 4.41 25.83
N ASP A 460 12.73 3.90 26.88
CA ASP A 460 12.14 2.88 27.74
C ASP A 460 10.83 3.35 28.40
N GLY A 461 9.80 2.52 28.33
CA GLY A 461 8.45 2.83 28.81
C GLY A 461 7.49 3.37 27.74
N VAL A 462 7.97 3.63 26.54
CA VAL A 462 7.14 3.92 25.35
C VAL A 462 6.72 2.60 24.70
N ARG A 463 5.47 2.49 24.30
CA ARG A 463 5.00 1.33 23.52
C ARG A 463 5.54 1.41 22.10
N ALA A 464 6.25 0.37 21.68
CA ALA A 464 6.87 0.29 20.35
C ALA A 464 5.84 0.50 19.23
N GLU A 465 6.20 1.32 18.24
CA GLU A 465 5.37 1.67 17.07
C GLU A 465 4.04 2.39 17.43
N ARG A 466 3.96 2.98 18.62
CA ARG A 466 2.80 3.72 19.14
C ARG A 466 3.16 5.14 19.52
N VAL A 467 3.88 5.80 18.61
CA VAL A 467 4.27 7.20 18.71
C VAL A 467 3.80 7.94 17.46
N VAL A 468 3.37 9.17 17.62
CA VAL A 468 3.01 10.08 16.54
C VAL A 468 3.59 11.45 16.83
N ALA A 469 4.33 12.01 15.89
CA ALA A 469 4.79 13.39 15.91
C ALA A 469 3.97 14.23 14.93
N ILE A 470 3.51 15.40 15.40
CA ILE A 470 2.68 16.32 14.62
C ILE A 470 3.16 17.77 14.79
N GLY A 471 3.03 18.58 13.74
CA GLY A 471 3.14 20.02 13.80
C GLY A 471 1.78 20.62 14.13
N VAL A 472 1.73 21.55 15.07
CA VAL A 472 0.53 22.31 15.44
C VAL A 472 0.84 23.80 15.37
N ASP A 473 -0.04 24.57 14.73
CA ASP A 473 0.16 26.00 14.54
C ASP A 473 0.39 26.74 15.88
N ASP A 474 1.48 27.47 15.97
CA ASP A 474 1.82 28.40 17.03
C ASP A 474 1.62 29.82 16.53
N VAL A 475 0.40 30.31 16.67
CA VAL A 475 -0.01 31.63 16.16
C VAL A 475 0.82 32.77 16.79
N GLU A 476 1.22 32.61 18.06
CA GLU A 476 1.99 33.64 18.78
C GLU A 476 3.41 33.80 18.19
N ASN A 477 4.02 32.70 17.76
CA ASN A 477 5.37 32.71 17.23
C ASN A 477 5.42 32.61 15.68
N ALA A 478 4.26 32.63 15.02
CA ALA A 478 4.12 32.51 13.55
C ALA A 478 4.87 31.29 12.96
N THR A 479 4.78 30.14 13.62
CA THR A 479 5.41 28.88 13.25
C THR A 479 4.55 27.69 13.70
N GLU A 480 5.05 26.45 13.58
CA GLU A 480 4.44 25.29 14.24
C GLU A 480 5.17 24.97 15.56
N LYS A 481 4.48 24.24 16.44
CA LYS A 481 5.06 23.52 17.59
C LYS A 481 5.11 22.03 17.27
N LEU A 482 6.24 21.39 17.56
CA LEU A 482 6.38 19.93 17.52
C LEU A 482 5.67 19.34 18.75
N ILE A 483 4.62 18.57 18.52
CA ILE A 483 3.88 17.84 19.55
C ILE A 483 4.14 16.33 19.36
N VAL A 484 4.47 15.64 20.45
CA VAL A 484 4.66 14.19 20.46
C VAL A 484 3.53 13.52 21.22
N LEU A 485 2.86 12.56 20.59
CA LEU A 485 1.84 11.70 21.19
C LEU A 485 2.45 10.30 21.33
N ALA A 486 2.54 9.76 22.54
CA ALA A 486 3.15 8.43 22.77
C ALA A 486 2.27 7.58 23.70
N GLU A 487 1.97 6.34 23.28
CA GLU A 487 1.29 5.38 24.14
C GLU A 487 2.26 4.78 25.17
N THR A 488 1.77 4.60 26.40
CA THR A 488 2.52 3.94 27.48
C THR A 488 1.59 3.09 28.33
N ASP A 489 2.15 2.03 28.92
CA ASP A 489 1.48 1.18 29.92
C ASP A 489 1.66 1.73 31.35
N LYS A 490 2.46 2.79 31.54
CA LYS A 490 2.67 3.40 32.85
C LYS A 490 1.40 4.09 33.33
N ALA A 491 0.94 3.73 34.53
CA ALA A 491 -0.30 4.23 35.10
C ALA A 491 -0.07 5.35 36.13
N GLU A 492 1.03 5.29 36.92
CA GLU A 492 1.31 6.25 37.96
C GLU A 492 1.77 7.61 37.42
N SER A 493 1.29 8.70 38.02
CA SER A 493 1.61 10.07 37.57
C SER A 493 3.11 10.34 37.60
N SER A 494 3.81 9.92 38.66
CA SER A 494 5.26 10.09 38.80
C SER A 494 6.07 9.38 37.71
N GLU A 495 5.68 8.16 37.33
CA GLU A 495 6.31 7.43 36.24
C GLU A 495 6.05 8.08 34.87
N ARG A 496 4.83 8.58 34.67
CA ARG A 496 4.46 9.32 33.44
C ARG A 496 5.22 10.61 33.32
N ASP A 497 5.41 11.37 34.42
CA ASP A 497 6.19 12.60 34.41
C ASP A 497 7.67 12.33 34.13
N ALA A 498 8.24 11.29 34.73
CA ALA A 498 9.61 10.85 34.42
C ALA A 498 9.77 10.45 32.95
N LEU A 499 8.82 9.69 32.39
CA LEU A 499 8.82 9.31 30.98
C LEU A 499 8.69 10.51 30.06
N ARG A 500 7.80 11.47 30.39
CA ARG A 500 7.64 12.72 29.64
C ARG A 500 8.95 13.51 29.60
N MET A 501 9.63 13.61 30.73
CA MET A 501 10.94 14.26 30.82
C MET A 501 12.01 13.54 30.01
N ALA A 502 12.07 12.20 30.07
CA ALA A 502 13.01 11.41 29.30
C ALA A 502 12.81 11.59 27.78
N ILE A 503 11.56 11.56 27.30
CA ILE A 503 11.25 11.83 25.88
C ILE A 503 11.69 13.24 25.50
N ARG A 504 11.37 14.26 26.30
CA ARG A 504 11.78 15.66 26.02
C ARG A 504 13.30 15.78 25.96
N GLN A 505 14.01 15.18 26.91
CA GLN A 505 15.47 15.26 26.96
C GLN A 505 16.10 14.56 25.73
N THR A 506 15.62 13.37 25.37
CA THR A 506 16.08 12.64 24.18
C THR A 506 15.95 13.50 22.91
N LEU A 507 14.82 14.17 22.75
CA LEU A 507 14.57 15.01 21.57
C LEU A 507 15.39 16.30 21.60
N ILE A 508 15.57 16.93 22.76
CA ILE A 508 16.41 18.15 22.92
C ILE A 508 17.87 17.81 22.60
N ASP A 509 18.38 16.68 23.13
CA ASP A 509 19.75 16.22 22.87
C ASP A 509 19.99 15.93 21.39
N ALA A 510 18.97 15.47 20.67
CA ALA A 510 18.97 15.27 19.24
C ALA A 510 18.65 16.55 18.42
N GLY A 511 18.53 17.72 19.07
CA GLY A 511 18.36 19.02 18.40
C GLY A 511 16.95 19.34 17.94
N TYR A 512 15.90 18.69 18.47
CA TYR A 512 14.51 18.97 18.14
C TYR A 512 13.88 20.03 19.05
N PRO A 513 13.12 21.01 18.49
CA PRO A 513 12.40 22.01 19.26
C PRO A 513 11.09 21.44 19.79
N VAL A 514 11.11 20.78 20.93
CA VAL A 514 9.95 20.10 21.50
C VAL A 514 8.97 21.10 22.12
N GLY A 515 7.75 21.20 21.57
CA GLY A 515 6.65 21.98 22.13
C GLY A 515 5.98 21.24 23.29
N ASP A 516 5.40 20.06 23.03
CA ASP A 516 4.73 19.26 24.06
C ASP A 516 4.90 17.76 23.86
N VAL A 517 4.78 16.98 24.96
CA VAL A 517 4.77 15.51 24.98
C VAL A 517 3.54 15.03 25.72
N VAL A 518 2.61 14.41 25.00
CA VAL A 518 1.35 13.88 25.50
C VAL A 518 1.44 12.37 25.59
N LEU A 519 1.39 11.84 26.81
CA LEU A 519 1.37 10.40 27.05
C LEU A 519 -0.07 9.89 27.02
N LEU A 520 -0.32 8.87 26.21
CA LEU A 520 -1.64 8.32 25.95
C LEU A 520 -1.77 6.91 26.57
N LYS A 521 -3.01 6.52 26.87
CA LYS A 521 -3.36 5.15 27.23
C LYS A 521 -3.18 4.23 26.00
N PRO A 522 -2.93 2.92 26.19
CA PRO A 522 -2.87 1.95 25.09
C PRO A 522 -4.11 1.99 24.18
N LYS A 523 -3.91 1.82 22.86
CA LYS A 523 -4.94 1.85 21.82
C LYS A 523 -5.56 3.24 21.55
N SER A 524 -4.96 4.32 22.01
CA SER A 524 -5.38 5.69 21.72
C SER A 524 -5.00 6.13 20.31
N ILE A 525 -3.85 5.68 19.80
CA ILE A 525 -3.35 5.97 18.45
C ILE A 525 -3.96 4.96 17.48
N ARG A 526 -4.76 5.46 16.54
CA ARG A 526 -5.31 4.63 15.47
C ARG A 526 -4.26 4.34 14.41
N SER A 527 -4.32 3.14 13.85
CA SER A 527 -3.46 2.71 12.76
C SER A 527 -4.28 2.28 11.55
N THR A 528 -3.67 2.36 10.38
CA THR A 528 -4.22 1.78 9.15
C THR A 528 -4.27 0.25 9.25
N LEU A 529 -4.90 -0.40 8.28
CA LEU A 529 -4.92 -1.87 8.19
C LEU A 529 -3.52 -2.49 8.07
N THR A 530 -2.56 -1.71 7.58
CA THR A 530 -1.14 -2.09 7.47
C THR A 530 -0.34 -1.79 8.76
N GLY A 531 -0.97 -1.22 9.80
CA GLY A 531 -0.31 -0.91 11.07
C GLY A 531 0.23 0.51 11.21
N LYS A 532 0.24 1.31 10.13
CA LYS A 532 0.75 2.69 10.14
C LYS A 532 -0.09 3.61 11.02
N PRO A 533 0.51 4.41 11.92
CA PRO A 533 -0.20 5.45 12.67
C PRO A 533 -0.84 6.50 11.74
N GLN A 534 -2.06 6.91 12.06
CA GLN A 534 -2.80 7.92 11.30
C GLN A 534 -2.51 9.32 11.85
N ARG A 535 -1.37 9.92 11.47
CA ARG A 535 -0.87 11.21 12.01
C ARG A 535 -1.88 12.35 11.92
N LEU A 536 -2.53 12.51 10.77
CA LEU A 536 -3.49 13.58 10.56
C LEU A 536 -4.76 13.42 11.41
N GLU A 537 -5.22 12.19 11.61
CA GLU A 537 -6.31 11.93 12.55
C GLU A 537 -5.88 12.25 13.98
N CYS A 538 -4.67 11.86 14.36
CA CYS A 538 -4.11 12.21 15.67
C CYS A 538 -3.97 13.73 15.83
N LYS A 539 -3.51 14.47 14.81
CA LYS A 539 -3.45 15.93 14.81
C LYS A 539 -4.85 16.54 15.02
N GLN A 540 -5.86 16.07 14.29
CA GLN A 540 -7.22 16.56 14.43
C GLN A 540 -7.79 16.31 15.84
N ARG A 541 -7.59 15.12 16.38
CA ARG A 541 -8.03 14.76 17.72
C ARG A 541 -7.31 15.56 18.81
N TYR A 542 -6.02 15.84 18.62
CA TYR A 542 -5.26 16.72 19.50
C TYR A 542 -5.83 18.15 19.49
N LEU A 543 -6.09 18.70 18.30
CA LEU A 543 -6.68 20.03 18.14
C LEU A 543 -8.10 20.14 18.72
N ASN A 544 -8.88 19.06 18.69
CA ASN A 544 -10.19 18.96 19.32
C ASN A 544 -10.14 18.79 20.85
N GLY A 545 -8.94 18.68 21.45
CA GLY A 545 -8.77 18.50 22.89
C GLY A 545 -9.07 17.09 23.40
N GLU A 546 -9.29 16.11 22.51
CA GLU A 546 -9.68 14.74 22.88
C GLU A 546 -8.63 14.02 23.73
N PHE A 547 -7.35 14.35 23.55
CA PHE A 547 -6.25 13.78 24.33
C PHE A 547 -6.01 14.48 25.68
N GLY A 548 -6.55 15.70 25.87
CA GLY A 548 -6.49 16.43 27.15
C GLY A 548 -7.50 15.93 28.19
N MET A 549 -8.66 15.45 27.76
CA MET A 549 -9.68 14.90 28.66
C MET A 549 -9.32 13.50 29.19
N MET A 550 -8.41 12.77 28.53
CA MET A 550 -7.95 11.45 28.99
C MET A 550 -6.88 11.50 30.08
N ASN A 551 -6.34 12.66 30.40
CA ASN A 551 -5.32 12.83 31.44
C ASN A 551 -5.89 13.35 32.78
N ALA A 552 -7.21 13.57 32.86
CA ALA A 552 -7.90 14.12 34.04
C ALA A 552 -8.73 13.09 34.84
N GLU A 553 -8.68 11.78 34.51
CA GLU A 553 -9.32 10.70 35.26
C GLU A 553 -8.30 9.69 35.78
#